data_25194f41815a551c8604303eb27767f2
#
_entry.id   25194f41815a551c8604303eb27767f2
#
_cell.length_a   1.000
_cell.length_b   1.000
_cell.length_c   1.000
_cell.angle_alpha   90.00
_cell.angle_beta   90.00
_cell.angle_gamma   90.00
#
_symmetry.space_group_name_H-M   'P 1'
#
loop_
_entity.id
_entity.type
_entity.pdbx_description
1 polymer ?
#
loop_
_entity_poly.entity_id
_entity_poly.type
_entity_poly.pdbx_seq_one_letter_code
_entity_poly.pdbx_strand_id
1 'polypeptide(L)'
;MPEIKKYTEAELIDALKKHENDAYVYLYNNYKGALFTVILQIIPDKENAGDVLQEAFIMAWKNIDKYDVAKGRLFTWLFNVTRNCAINTTRSKNYKQQLKNDSLDNYVNDVDERTSHILPINQIGLRKQVQQLKDDYRNVMQLSYFNGFTHEEIAKILNIPSGTVKTRLRNALIELRKQFV
;
A
#
# COMPACT_ATOMS: atom_id res chain seq x y z
N MET A 1 7.88 11.69 -34.18
CA MET A 1 7.65 11.15 -32.82
C MET A 1 6.16 11.13 -32.64
N PRO A 2 5.55 10.03 -32.21
CA PRO A 2 4.10 10.05 -31.93
C PRO A 2 3.86 11.07 -30.81
N GLU A 3 2.89 11.96 -31.01
CA GLU A 3 2.43 12.89 -29.98
C GLU A 3 1.97 12.08 -28.77
N ILE A 4 2.61 12.30 -27.61
CA ILE A 4 2.17 11.66 -26.36
C ILE A 4 0.85 12.30 -25.98
N LYS A 5 -0.24 11.58 -26.22
CA LYS A 5 -1.60 11.99 -25.88
C LYS A 5 -1.65 12.30 -24.38
N LYS A 6 -1.94 13.54 -24.03
CA LYS A 6 -2.15 13.93 -22.63
C LYS A 6 -3.60 13.65 -22.25
N TYR A 7 -3.81 12.96 -21.14
CA TYR A 7 -5.12 12.66 -20.59
C TYR A 7 -5.36 13.50 -19.34
N THR A 8 -6.55 14.02 -19.16
CA THR A 8 -7.08 14.36 -17.84
C THR A 8 -7.37 13.08 -17.06
N GLU A 9 -7.51 13.15 -15.73
CA GLU A 9 -7.79 11.95 -14.92
C GLU A 9 -9.09 11.25 -15.37
N ALA A 10 -10.14 12.01 -15.71
CA ALA A 10 -11.42 11.47 -16.18
C ALA A 10 -11.29 10.77 -17.54
N GLU A 11 -10.63 11.40 -18.51
CA GLU A 11 -10.37 10.81 -19.83
C GLU A 11 -9.52 9.54 -19.72
N LEU A 12 -8.51 9.55 -18.84
CA LEU A 12 -7.67 8.38 -18.61
C LEU A 12 -8.48 7.21 -18.05
N ILE A 13 -9.34 7.47 -17.07
CA ILE A 13 -10.21 6.44 -16.49
C ILE A 13 -11.14 5.84 -17.55
N ASP A 14 -11.78 6.67 -18.37
CA ASP A 14 -12.68 6.21 -19.42
C ASP A 14 -11.94 5.37 -20.49
N ALA A 15 -10.76 5.81 -20.90
CA ALA A 15 -9.92 5.08 -21.86
C ALA A 15 -9.40 3.76 -21.26
N LEU A 16 -9.02 3.74 -19.98
CA LEU A 16 -8.62 2.52 -19.28
C LEU A 16 -9.76 1.51 -19.17
N LYS A 17 -11.00 1.96 -18.88
CA LYS A 17 -12.18 1.09 -18.82
C LYS A 17 -12.56 0.54 -20.20
N LYS A 18 -12.21 1.25 -21.28
CA LYS A 18 -12.32 0.76 -22.66
C LYS A 18 -11.16 -0.14 -23.08
N HIS A 19 -10.20 -0.39 -22.16
CA HIS A 19 -9.01 -1.18 -22.45
C HIS A 19 -8.17 -0.64 -23.61
N GLU A 20 -8.08 0.70 -23.75
CA GLU A 20 -7.24 1.33 -24.77
C GLU A 20 -5.76 1.19 -24.40
N ASN A 21 -4.94 0.64 -25.31
CA ASN A 21 -3.51 0.40 -25.07
C ASN A 21 -2.74 1.70 -24.78
N ASP A 22 -3.07 2.79 -25.46
CA ASP A 22 -2.40 4.08 -25.26
C ASP A 22 -2.63 4.63 -23.85
N ALA A 23 -3.82 4.41 -23.28
CA ALA A 23 -4.14 4.79 -21.92
C ALA A 23 -3.32 3.96 -20.90
N TYR A 24 -3.10 2.68 -21.16
CA TYR A 24 -2.24 1.83 -20.35
C TYR A 24 -0.79 2.28 -20.40
N VAL A 25 -0.26 2.56 -21.59
CA VAL A 25 1.11 3.07 -21.76
C VAL A 25 1.30 4.40 -21.05
N TYR A 26 0.30 5.29 -21.14
CA TYR A 26 0.29 6.56 -20.43
C TYR A 26 0.29 6.34 -18.91
N LEU A 27 -0.60 5.48 -18.40
CA LEU A 27 -0.68 5.12 -16.99
C LEU A 27 0.67 4.60 -16.49
N TYR A 28 1.24 3.61 -17.17
CA TYR A 28 2.52 3.02 -16.80
C TYR A 28 3.62 4.07 -16.73
N ASN A 29 3.79 4.87 -17.79
CA ASN A 29 4.87 5.84 -17.86
C ASN A 29 4.78 6.94 -16.80
N ASN A 30 3.58 7.37 -16.43
CA ASN A 30 3.39 8.45 -15.46
C ASN A 30 3.42 7.96 -14.00
N TYR A 31 3.03 6.71 -13.72
CA TYR A 31 2.88 6.22 -12.35
C TYR A 31 3.94 5.21 -11.91
N LYS A 32 4.68 4.58 -12.85
CA LYS A 32 5.67 3.53 -12.52
C LYS A 32 6.70 3.95 -11.48
N GLY A 33 7.24 5.17 -11.57
CA GLY A 33 8.27 5.65 -10.65
C GLY A 33 7.77 5.78 -9.21
N ALA A 34 6.59 6.39 -9.04
CA ALA A 34 5.96 6.53 -7.73
C ALA A 34 5.58 5.17 -7.12
N LEU A 35 4.98 4.29 -7.93
CA LEU A 35 4.58 2.95 -7.48
C LEU A 35 5.78 2.04 -7.18
N PHE A 36 6.85 2.13 -7.97
CA PHE A 36 8.09 1.40 -7.71
C PHE A 36 8.70 1.78 -6.36
N THR A 37 8.68 3.08 -6.03
CA THR A 37 9.15 3.57 -4.71
C THR A 37 8.34 2.96 -3.56
N VAL A 38 7.02 2.80 -3.73
CA VAL A 38 6.16 2.13 -2.74
C VAL A 38 6.55 0.67 -2.55
N ILE A 39 6.82 -0.04 -3.65
CA ILE A 39 7.23 -1.45 -3.59
C ILE A 39 8.58 -1.60 -2.89
N LEU A 40 9.55 -0.73 -3.19
CA LEU A 40 10.88 -0.77 -2.58
C LEU A 40 10.87 -0.58 -1.06
N GLN A 41 9.85 0.06 -0.51
CA GLN A 41 9.67 0.16 0.94
C GLN A 41 9.29 -1.18 1.60
N ILE A 42 8.70 -2.09 0.83
CA ILE A 42 8.23 -3.40 1.29
C ILE A 42 9.20 -4.50 0.86
N ILE A 43 9.72 -4.39 -0.36
CA ILE A 43 10.65 -5.33 -1.01
C ILE A 43 11.90 -4.55 -1.40
N PRO A 44 12.98 -4.54 -0.59
CA PRO A 44 14.19 -3.76 -0.87
C PRO A 44 14.96 -4.20 -2.11
N ASP A 45 14.81 -5.45 -2.51
CA ASP A 45 15.46 -6.01 -3.70
C ASP A 45 14.81 -5.45 -4.97
N LYS A 46 15.63 -4.79 -5.82
CA LYS A 46 15.16 -4.07 -7.01
C LYS A 46 14.60 -4.99 -8.10
N GLU A 47 15.15 -6.18 -8.25
CA GLU A 47 14.73 -7.14 -9.27
C GLU A 47 13.34 -7.68 -8.91
N ASN A 48 13.18 -8.18 -7.68
CA ASN A 48 11.88 -8.61 -7.17
C ASN A 48 10.86 -7.46 -7.15
N ALA A 49 11.29 -6.23 -6.84
CA ALA A 49 10.41 -5.06 -6.87
C ALA A 49 9.95 -4.72 -8.30
N GLY A 50 10.80 -4.93 -9.31
CA GLY A 50 10.44 -4.77 -10.71
C GLY A 50 9.36 -5.75 -11.16
N ASP A 51 9.48 -7.02 -10.77
CA ASP A 51 8.49 -8.06 -11.07
C ASP A 51 7.14 -7.75 -10.43
N VAL A 52 7.17 -7.33 -9.17
CA VAL A 52 5.95 -6.94 -8.44
C VAL A 52 5.30 -5.69 -9.05
N LEU A 53 6.09 -4.75 -9.58
CA LEU A 53 5.55 -3.60 -10.30
C LEU A 53 4.78 -4.02 -11.55
N GLN A 54 5.34 -4.93 -12.33
CA GLN A 54 4.68 -5.47 -13.53
C GLN A 54 3.38 -6.19 -13.14
N GLU A 55 3.43 -7.06 -12.14
CA GLU A 55 2.24 -7.76 -11.62
C GLU A 55 1.16 -6.77 -11.17
N ALA A 56 1.54 -5.72 -10.43
CA ALA A 56 0.60 -4.70 -9.96
C ALA A 56 -0.09 -3.97 -11.12
N PHE A 57 0.64 -3.62 -12.18
CA PHE A 57 0.03 -3.02 -13.37
C PHE A 57 -0.89 -3.97 -14.12
N ILE A 58 -0.53 -5.25 -14.23
CA ILE A 58 -1.40 -6.29 -14.82
C ILE A 58 -2.68 -6.44 -13.99
N MET A 59 -2.55 -6.48 -12.66
CA MET A 59 -3.69 -6.56 -11.75
C MET A 59 -4.59 -5.31 -11.84
N ALA A 60 -4.00 -4.13 -11.93
CA ALA A 60 -4.72 -2.88 -12.13
C ALA A 60 -5.49 -2.89 -13.46
N TRP A 61 -4.83 -3.28 -14.55
CA TRP A 61 -5.47 -3.41 -15.86
C TRP A 61 -6.66 -4.37 -15.86
N LYS A 62 -6.49 -5.57 -15.29
CA LYS A 62 -7.55 -6.58 -15.19
C LYS A 62 -8.72 -6.18 -14.31
N ASN A 63 -8.50 -5.27 -13.35
CA ASN A 63 -9.53 -4.89 -12.38
C ASN A 63 -9.99 -3.43 -12.51
N ILE A 64 -9.65 -2.75 -13.59
CA ILE A 64 -10.02 -1.34 -13.80
C ILE A 64 -11.53 -1.11 -13.76
N ASP A 65 -12.31 -2.09 -14.21
CA ASP A 65 -13.79 -2.03 -14.18
C ASP A 65 -14.35 -1.97 -12.76
N LYS A 66 -13.58 -2.46 -11.77
CA LYS A 66 -13.96 -2.41 -10.34
C LYS A 66 -13.58 -1.08 -9.68
N TYR A 67 -12.82 -0.22 -10.40
CA TYR A 67 -12.47 1.08 -9.89
C TYR A 67 -13.70 2.01 -9.88
N ASP A 68 -13.92 2.62 -8.72
CA ASP A 68 -15.05 3.52 -8.46
C ASP A 68 -14.51 4.91 -8.05
N VAL A 69 -14.76 5.91 -8.88
CA VAL A 69 -14.35 7.31 -8.66
C VAL A 69 -14.90 7.87 -7.34
N ALA A 70 -16.09 7.42 -6.92
CA ALA A 70 -16.71 7.87 -5.67
C ALA A 70 -15.94 7.40 -4.42
N LYS A 71 -15.12 6.35 -4.54
CA LYS A 71 -14.33 5.78 -3.43
C LYS A 71 -12.94 6.39 -3.29
N GLY A 72 -12.47 7.15 -4.27
CA GLY A 72 -11.18 7.82 -4.22
C GLY A 72 -10.53 8.00 -5.59
N ARG A 73 -9.44 8.76 -5.64
CA ARG A 73 -8.69 9.04 -6.87
C ARG A 73 -8.00 7.80 -7.44
N LEU A 74 -7.77 7.80 -8.75
CA LEU A 74 -7.12 6.72 -9.49
C LEU A 74 -5.76 6.35 -8.85
N PHE A 75 -4.94 7.35 -8.50
CA PHE A 75 -3.65 7.10 -7.85
C PHE A 75 -3.79 6.34 -6.52
N THR A 76 -4.76 6.70 -5.69
CA THR A 76 -5.00 6.03 -4.40
C THR A 76 -5.39 4.56 -4.59
N TRP A 77 -6.19 4.29 -5.60
CA TRP A 77 -6.57 2.92 -5.95
C TRP A 77 -5.37 2.12 -6.46
N LEU A 78 -4.58 2.68 -7.38
CA LEU A 78 -3.34 2.06 -7.89
C LEU A 78 -2.34 1.78 -6.77
N PHE A 79 -2.15 2.76 -5.88
CA PHE A 79 -1.30 2.60 -4.70
C PHE A 79 -1.73 1.38 -3.86
N ASN A 80 -3.02 1.22 -3.59
CA ASN A 80 -3.53 0.09 -2.82
C ASN A 80 -3.34 -1.24 -3.55
N VAL A 81 -3.57 -1.29 -4.87
CA VAL A 81 -3.31 -2.49 -5.68
C VAL A 81 -1.84 -2.87 -5.60
N THR A 82 -0.94 -1.91 -5.84
CA THR A 82 0.52 -2.10 -5.82
C THR A 82 1.02 -2.55 -4.46
N ARG A 83 0.58 -1.88 -3.39
CA ARG A 83 0.93 -2.23 -2.03
C ARG A 83 0.48 -3.65 -1.67
N ASN A 84 -0.74 -4.02 -2.04
CA ASN A 84 -1.26 -5.36 -1.78
C ASN A 84 -0.48 -6.44 -2.56
N CYS A 85 -0.08 -6.18 -3.80
CA CYS A 85 0.81 -7.08 -4.55
C CYS A 85 2.14 -7.27 -3.81
N ALA A 86 2.79 -6.18 -3.39
CA ALA A 86 4.05 -6.25 -2.66
C ALA A 86 3.94 -7.05 -1.34
N ILE A 87 2.90 -6.77 -0.56
CA ILE A 87 2.64 -7.50 0.69
C ILE A 87 2.37 -8.99 0.44
N ASN A 88 1.57 -9.33 -0.58
CA ASN A 88 1.28 -10.72 -0.90
C ASN A 88 2.54 -11.48 -1.34
N THR A 89 3.44 -10.82 -2.08
CA THR A 89 4.73 -11.40 -2.48
C THR A 89 5.60 -11.70 -1.27
N THR A 90 5.71 -10.76 -0.32
CA THR A 90 6.49 -11.01 0.92
C THR A 90 5.87 -12.12 1.75
N ARG A 91 4.55 -12.18 1.86
CA ARG A 91 3.84 -13.23 2.59
C ARG A 91 4.02 -14.61 1.98
N SER A 92 3.97 -14.74 0.66
CA SER A 92 4.13 -16.04 -0.02
C SER A 92 5.52 -16.63 0.17
N LYS A 93 6.56 -15.78 0.21
CA LYS A 93 7.96 -16.18 0.42
C LYS A 93 8.29 -16.40 1.90
N ASN A 94 7.86 -15.52 2.78
CA ASN A 94 8.25 -15.53 4.20
C ASN A 94 7.35 -16.43 5.06
N TYR A 95 6.07 -16.56 4.74
CA TYR A 95 5.16 -17.41 5.52
C TYR A 95 5.58 -18.87 5.54
N LYS A 96 6.18 -19.36 4.44
CA LYS A 96 6.76 -20.71 4.37
C LYS A 96 8.07 -20.87 5.15
N GLN A 97 8.84 -19.80 5.33
CA GLN A 97 10.09 -19.83 6.12
C GLN A 97 9.85 -19.55 7.60
N GLN A 98 8.87 -18.76 7.95
CA GLN A 98 8.59 -18.35 9.35
C GLN A 98 7.78 -19.36 10.14
N LEU A 99 7.01 -20.23 9.49
CA LEU A 99 6.47 -21.43 10.16
C LEU A 99 7.56 -22.35 10.70
N LYS A 100 8.83 -22.11 10.34
CA LYS A 100 10.01 -22.86 10.85
C LYS A 100 10.77 -22.19 11.98
N ASN A 101 10.54 -20.90 12.25
CA ASN A 101 11.27 -20.13 13.26
C ASN A 101 10.28 -19.25 14.06
N ASP A 102 9.67 -19.85 15.09
CA ASP A 102 8.84 -19.14 16.06
C ASP A 102 9.69 -18.20 16.92
N SER A 103 9.53 -16.91 16.75
CA SER A 103 9.63 -15.93 17.84
C SER A 103 8.97 -14.61 17.39
N LEU A 104 7.86 -14.28 18.04
CA LEU A 104 7.03 -13.08 17.85
C LEU A 104 7.78 -11.76 18.15
N ASP A 105 8.88 -11.81 18.88
CA ASP A 105 9.64 -10.62 19.34
C ASP A 105 10.38 -9.88 18.22
N ASN A 106 10.68 -10.54 17.11
CA ASN A 106 11.42 -9.93 16.00
C ASN A 106 10.55 -9.03 15.10
N TYR A 107 9.23 -9.15 15.14
CA TYR A 107 8.35 -8.36 14.26
C TYR A 107 8.20 -6.89 14.65
N VAL A 108 8.33 -6.57 15.93
CA VAL A 108 8.13 -5.20 16.42
C VAL A 108 9.41 -4.38 16.26
N ASN A 109 10.58 -5.00 16.39
CA ASN A 109 11.87 -4.31 16.37
C ASN A 109 12.48 -4.13 14.97
N ASP A 110 12.22 -5.06 14.03
CA ASP A 110 12.77 -5.01 12.65
C ASP A 110 12.17 -3.90 11.77
N VAL A 111 11.06 -3.30 12.20
CA VAL A 111 10.33 -2.26 11.44
C VAL A 111 10.99 -0.90 11.56
N ASP A 112 11.70 -0.61 12.66
CA ASP A 112 12.27 0.72 12.90
C ASP A 112 13.53 1.01 12.08
N GLU A 113 14.39 0.02 11.83
CA GLU A 113 15.65 0.24 11.11
C GLU A 113 15.53 0.22 9.57
N ARG A 114 14.67 -0.63 9.02
CA ARG A 114 14.56 -0.81 7.54
C ARG A 114 13.74 0.27 6.83
N THR A 115 12.94 1.04 7.57
CA THR A 115 12.00 2.01 6.97
C THR A 115 12.52 3.44 6.98
N SER A 116 13.75 3.71 7.45
CA SER A 116 14.24 5.08 7.63
C SER A 116 14.75 5.76 6.33
N HIS A 117 14.92 5.05 5.23
CA HIS A 117 15.76 5.58 4.15
C HIS A 117 15.08 6.07 2.88
N ILE A 118 13.78 5.80 2.61
CA ILE A 118 13.18 6.28 1.34
C ILE A 118 11.70 6.63 1.54
N LEU A 119 11.39 7.86 1.89
CA LEU A 119 10.01 8.37 1.86
C LEU A 119 9.91 9.58 0.93
N PRO A 120 8.92 9.64 0.01
CA PRO A 120 8.52 10.90 -0.61
C PRO A 120 8.06 11.88 0.49
N ILE A 121 8.42 13.14 0.34
CA ILE A 121 8.25 14.23 1.33
C ILE A 121 6.86 14.27 1.99
N ASN A 122 5.80 13.89 1.28
CA ASN A 122 4.42 13.88 1.80
C ASN A 122 4.12 12.75 2.80
N GLN A 123 4.92 11.67 2.84
CA GLN A 123 4.73 10.57 3.79
C GLN A 123 5.47 10.80 5.12
N ILE A 124 6.50 11.67 5.13
CA ILE A 124 7.23 12.04 6.36
C ILE A 124 6.29 12.71 7.36
N GLY A 125 5.37 13.56 6.88
CA GLY A 125 4.35 14.18 7.72
C GLY A 125 3.38 13.17 8.34
N LEU A 126 2.85 12.25 7.54
CA LEU A 126 1.90 11.24 8.00
C LEU A 126 2.52 10.28 9.03
N ARG A 127 3.77 9.91 8.84
CA ARG A 127 4.49 9.00 9.76
C ARG A 127 4.70 9.64 11.13
N LYS A 128 5.10 10.92 11.18
CA LYS A 128 5.19 11.68 12.43
C LYS A 128 3.86 11.76 13.16
N GLN A 129 2.76 11.95 12.42
CA GLN A 129 1.42 12.04 12.99
C GLN A 129 0.92 10.68 13.50
N VAL A 130 1.23 9.59 12.78
CA VAL A 130 0.93 8.23 13.28
C VAL A 130 1.71 7.92 14.55
N GLN A 131 2.97 8.39 14.68
CA GLN A 131 3.75 8.24 15.91
C GLN A 131 3.18 9.02 17.11
N GLN A 132 2.39 10.07 16.87
CA GLN A 132 1.72 10.85 17.92
C GLN A 132 0.39 10.23 18.39
N LEU A 133 -0.12 9.21 17.67
CA LEU A 133 -1.30 8.48 18.10
C LEU A 133 -1.00 7.69 19.40
N LYS A 134 -2.07 7.43 20.17
CA LYS A 134 -2.00 6.49 21.30
C LYS A 134 -1.47 5.14 20.83
N ASP A 135 -0.72 4.45 21.66
CA ASP A 135 -0.04 3.18 21.34
C ASP A 135 -0.99 2.16 20.71
N ASP A 136 -2.18 2.02 21.27
CA ASP A 136 -3.22 1.11 20.77
C ASP A 136 -3.64 1.42 19.31
N TYR A 137 -3.72 2.69 18.95
CA TYR A 137 -4.09 3.12 17.61
C TYR A 137 -2.89 3.06 16.66
N ARG A 138 -1.71 3.43 17.15
CA ARG A 138 -0.46 3.34 16.40
C ARG A 138 -0.16 1.90 15.98
N ASN A 139 -0.26 0.95 16.91
CA ASN A 139 0.02 -0.46 16.65
C ASN A 139 -0.91 -1.05 15.59
N VAL A 140 -2.22 -0.83 15.68
CA VAL A 140 -3.16 -1.34 14.66
C VAL A 140 -2.96 -0.65 13.31
N MET A 141 -2.62 0.65 13.29
CA MET A 141 -2.30 1.39 12.07
C MET A 141 -1.01 0.84 11.43
N GLN A 142 0.01 0.61 12.22
CA GLN A 142 1.28 0.08 11.75
C GLN A 142 1.10 -1.30 11.14
N LEU A 143 0.47 -2.21 11.85
CA LEU A 143 0.21 -3.57 11.37
C LEU A 143 -0.69 -3.58 10.13
N SER A 144 -1.73 -2.76 10.08
CA SER A 144 -2.66 -2.74 8.95
C SER A 144 -2.08 -2.02 7.73
N TYR A 145 -1.62 -0.76 7.89
CA TYR A 145 -1.26 0.10 6.76
C TYR A 145 0.20 -0.05 6.31
N PHE A 146 1.11 -0.34 7.23
CA PHE A 146 2.54 -0.46 6.87
C PHE A 146 2.99 -1.92 6.71
N ASN A 147 2.47 -2.84 7.51
CA ASN A 147 2.81 -4.26 7.43
C ASN A 147 1.77 -5.08 6.64
N GLY A 148 0.59 -4.53 6.37
CA GLY A 148 -0.44 -5.13 5.52
C GLY A 148 -1.17 -6.33 6.11
N PHE A 149 -1.15 -6.50 7.44
CA PHE A 149 -1.90 -7.55 8.09
C PHE A 149 -3.42 -7.35 7.98
N THR A 150 -4.16 -8.43 7.80
CA THR A 150 -5.63 -8.42 7.87
C THR A 150 -6.09 -8.17 9.31
N HIS A 151 -7.35 -7.75 9.47
CA HIS A 151 -7.91 -7.53 10.81
C HIS A 151 -7.87 -8.78 11.70
N GLU A 152 -8.02 -9.98 11.11
CA GLU A 152 -7.96 -11.25 11.82
C GLU A 152 -6.54 -11.61 12.26
N GLU A 153 -5.53 -11.32 11.43
CA GLU A 153 -4.13 -11.49 11.78
C GLU A 153 -3.72 -10.51 12.89
N ILE A 154 -4.11 -9.23 12.76
CA ILE A 154 -3.87 -8.21 13.79
C ILE A 154 -4.52 -8.60 15.11
N ALA A 155 -5.75 -9.14 15.07
CA ALA A 155 -6.44 -9.62 16.24
C ALA A 155 -5.66 -10.72 16.97
N LYS A 156 -5.06 -11.65 16.21
CA LYS A 156 -4.18 -12.70 16.75
C LYS A 156 -2.87 -12.15 17.30
N ILE A 157 -2.19 -11.26 16.54
CA ILE A 157 -0.90 -10.66 16.94
C ILE A 157 -1.04 -9.85 18.23
N LEU A 158 -2.08 -9.04 18.35
CA LEU A 158 -2.32 -8.18 19.51
C LEU A 158 -3.17 -8.84 20.61
N ASN A 159 -3.60 -10.08 20.40
CA ASN A 159 -4.50 -10.83 21.29
C ASN A 159 -5.75 -10.02 21.69
N ILE A 160 -6.44 -9.42 20.71
CA ILE A 160 -7.66 -8.63 20.86
C ILE A 160 -8.74 -9.10 19.87
N PRO A 161 -10.03 -8.89 20.15
CA PRO A 161 -11.09 -9.22 19.20
C PRO A 161 -10.96 -8.44 17.87
N SER A 162 -11.29 -9.07 16.73
CA SER A 162 -11.25 -8.43 15.41
C SER A 162 -12.16 -7.19 15.31
N GLY A 163 -13.25 -7.15 16.04
CA GLY A 163 -14.11 -5.97 16.21
C GLY A 163 -13.38 -4.80 16.87
N THR A 164 -12.51 -5.07 17.85
CA THR A 164 -11.68 -4.07 18.51
C THR A 164 -10.64 -3.52 17.54
N VAL A 165 -10.03 -4.36 16.69
CA VAL A 165 -9.10 -3.91 15.63
C VAL A 165 -9.80 -2.92 14.70
N LYS A 166 -11.00 -3.26 14.20
CA LYS A 166 -11.79 -2.37 13.31
C LYS A 166 -12.11 -1.03 13.98
N THR A 167 -12.52 -1.06 15.25
CA THR A 167 -12.85 0.14 16.01
C THR A 167 -11.62 1.01 16.25
N ARG A 168 -10.49 0.41 16.64
CA ARG A 168 -9.21 1.13 16.83
C ARG A 168 -8.72 1.76 15.54
N LEU A 169 -8.78 1.06 14.40
CA LEU A 169 -8.41 1.60 13.08
C LEU A 169 -9.32 2.79 12.70
N ARG A 170 -10.64 2.68 12.91
CA ARG A 170 -11.56 3.77 12.64
C ARG A 170 -11.24 5.00 13.49
N ASN A 171 -11.01 4.81 14.77
CA ASN A 171 -10.70 5.91 15.70
C ASN A 171 -9.34 6.56 15.38
N ALA A 172 -8.32 5.74 15.03
CA ALA A 172 -7.04 6.23 14.57
C ALA A 172 -7.17 7.15 13.36
N LEU A 173 -7.97 6.77 12.36
CA LEU A 173 -8.23 7.59 11.17
C LEU A 173 -8.98 8.88 11.51
N ILE A 174 -9.91 8.85 12.48
CA ILE A 174 -10.61 10.05 12.95
C ILE A 174 -9.63 11.00 13.64
N GLU A 175 -8.74 10.51 14.50
CA GLU A 175 -7.72 11.33 15.16
C GLU A 175 -6.73 11.93 14.15
N LEU A 176 -6.27 11.15 13.19
CA LEU A 176 -5.40 11.66 12.13
C LEU A 176 -6.08 12.77 11.31
N ARG A 177 -7.35 12.58 10.93
CA ARG A 177 -8.10 13.63 10.19
C ARG A 177 -8.14 14.96 10.92
N LYS A 178 -8.25 14.97 12.24
CA LYS A 178 -8.27 16.22 13.05
C LYS A 178 -6.95 16.97 12.98
N GLN A 179 -5.83 16.29 12.66
CA GLN A 179 -4.52 16.92 12.56
C GLN A 179 -4.26 17.54 11.18
N PHE A 180 -5.12 17.26 10.18
CA PHE A 180 -5.01 17.77 8.81
C PHE A 180 -6.04 18.87 8.49
N VAL A 181 -6.89 19.24 9.41
CA VAL A 181 -7.83 20.37 9.33
C VAL A 181 -7.32 21.51 10.18
#